data_914d3ed5c23fb95a1b8379cc18333311
#
_entry.id   914d3ed5c23fb95a1b8379cc18333311
#
_cell.length_a   1.000
_cell.length_b   1.000
_cell.length_c   1.000
_cell.angle_alpha   90.00
_cell.angle_beta   90.00
_cell.angle_gamma   90.00
#
_symmetry.space_group_name_H-M   'P 1'
#
loop_
_entity.id
_entity.type
_entity.pdbx_description
1 polymer ?
#
loop_
_entity_poly.entity_id
_entity_poly.type
_entity_poly.pdbx_seq_one_letter_code
_entity_poly.pdbx_strand_id
1 'polypeptide(L)'
;WLCSGVKGTTNAYFTDGEGLGIQLYSTNHGFKVGDKLSGVVVTTLVLYYGAPELKNLKANDENLTITSGQEVPVLEMNVADLSAANYGALVVLKGLTYKAGKFYQGEDAIAPYKTFMTLPTFEEGMTYDITGMVSWYNGLQICPRTADDIVESNATGINDVNASILSADGKFVENGRVVIVKAGKKYNTAGQMQK
;
A
#
# COMPACT_ATOMS: atom_id res chain seq x y z
N TRP A 1 -18.77 -6.83 -1.60
CA TRP A 1 -17.87 -5.83 -1.04
C TRP A 1 -17.38 -6.25 0.33
N LEU A 2 -16.17 -5.87 0.68
CA LEU A 2 -15.50 -6.23 1.92
C LEU A 2 -15.06 -4.96 2.67
N CYS A 3 -15.42 -4.82 3.94
CA CYS A 3 -15.00 -3.70 4.76
C CYS A 3 -13.49 -3.79 5.02
N SER A 4 -12.72 -2.90 4.42
CA SER A 4 -11.26 -2.85 4.48
C SER A 4 -10.72 -1.97 5.60
N GLY A 5 -11.54 -1.03 6.10
CA GLY A 5 -11.13 -0.11 7.15
C GLY A 5 -12.32 0.58 7.80
N VAL A 6 -12.13 1.00 9.05
CA VAL A 6 -13.10 1.75 9.83
C VAL A 6 -12.39 2.87 10.59
N LYS A 7 -12.93 4.09 10.54
CA LYS A 7 -12.45 5.22 11.33
C LYS A 7 -13.57 5.76 12.21
N GLY A 8 -13.50 5.45 13.47
CA GLY A 8 -14.54 5.80 14.44
C GLY A 8 -15.88 5.17 14.09
N THR A 9 -16.96 5.87 14.35
CA THR A 9 -18.32 5.39 14.09
C THR A 9 -18.95 6.00 12.82
N THR A 10 -18.18 6.77 12.06
CA THR A 10 -18.74 7.56 10.94
C THR A 10 -18.20 7.16 9.58
N ASN A 11 -16.98 6.62 9.50
CA ASN A 11 -16.37 6.29 8.24
C ASN A 11 -16.07 4.79 8.16
N ALA A 12 -16.54 4.14 7.12
CA ALA A 12 -16.11 2.80 6.73
C ALA A 12 -15.62 2.81 5.28
N TYR A 13 -14.73 1.90 4.97
CA TYR A 13 -14.11 1.79 3.65
C TYR A 13 -14.33 0.37 3.15
N PHE A 14 -14.68 0.24 1.89
CA PHE A 14 -14.98 -1.04 1.29
C PHE A 14 -14.15 -1.25 0.04
N THR A 15 -13.78 -2.48 -0.22
CA THR A 15 -13.10 -2.93 -1.44
C THR A 15 -13.83 -4.11 -2.07
N ASP A 16 -13.71 -4.24 -3.39
CA ASP A 16 -14.13 -5.45 -4.10
C ASP A 16 -13.12 -6.60 -3.98
N GLY A 17 -11.90 -6.28 -3.52
CA GLY A 17 -10.78 -7.22 -3.42
C GLY A 17 -9.95 -7.32 -4.70
N GLU A 18 -10.29 -6.57 -5.75
CA GLU A 18 -9.62 -6.55 -7.06
C GLU A 18 -9.03 -5.17 -7.40
N GLY A 19 -9.16 -4.20 -6.47
CA GLY A 19 -8.55 -2.88 -6.59
C GLY A 19 -9.53 -1.72 -6.54
N LEU A 20 -10.82 -1.95 -6.77
CA LEU A 20 -11.81 -0.90 -6.57
C LEU A 20 -12.16 -0.73 -5.10
N GLY A 21 -12.52 0.49 -4.74
CA GLY A 21 -12.92 0.81 -3.40
C GLY A 21 -13.89 1.99 -3.33
N ILE A 22 -14.54 2.13 -2.18
CA ILE A 22 -15.47 3.21 -1.90
C ILE A 22 -15.51 3.53 -0.42
N GLN A 23 -15.60 4.80 -0.09
CA GLN A 23 -15.84 5.23 1.29
C GLN A 23 -17.34 5.30 1.57
N LEU A 24 -17.72 4.94 2.79
CA LEU A 24 -19.01 5.25 3.41
C LEU A 24 -18.82 6.33 4.46
N TYR A 25 -19.68 7.36 4.43
CA TYR A 25 -19.88 8.28 5.53
C TYR A 25 -21.30 8.12 6.07
N SER A 26 -21.42 7.53 7.25
CA SER A 26 -22.70 7.27 7.90
C SER A 26 -22.54 7.19 9.41
N THR A 27 -23.25 8.02 10.17
CA THR A 27 -23.18 8.04 11.63
C THR A 27 -23.64 6.70 12.22
N ASN A 28 -22.82 6.13 13.11
CA ASN A 28 -23.10 4.83 13.75
C ASN A 28 -23.40 3.73 12.73
N HIS A 29 -22.54 3.62 11.70
CA HIS A 29 -22.73 2.69 10.60
C HIS A 29 -22.71 1.20 11.03
N GLY A 30 -21.98 0.84 12.09
CA GLY A 30 -21.94 -0.50 12.67
C GLY A 30 -21.06 -1.53 11.95
N PHE A 31 -20.46 -1.23 10.79
CA PHE A 31 -19.55 -2.12 10.08
C PHE A 31 -18.23 -2.29 10.82
N LYS A 32 -17.60 -3.46 10.62
CA LYS A 32 -16.29 -3.81 11.16
C LYS A 32 -15.37 -4.26 10.02
N VAL A 33 -14.07 -4.10 10.23
CA VAL A 33 -13.07 -4.64 9.29
C VAL A 33 -13.26 -6.15 9.16
N GLY A 34 -13.27 -6.66 7.93
CA GLY A 34 -13.54 -8.06 7.63
C GLY A 34 -15.02 -8.40 7.47
N ASP A 35 -15.93 -7.42 7.53
CA ASP A 35 -17.34 -7.65 7.17
C ASP A 35 -17.48 -7.72 5.65
N LYS A 36 -17.87 -8.91 5.14
CA LYS A 36 -18.23 -9.11 3.75
C LYS A 36 -19.73 -8.88 3.57
N LEU A 37 -20.06 -7.95 2.67
CA LEU A 37 -21.42 -7.53 2.38
C LEU A 37 -21.94 -8.22 1.13
N SER A 38 -23.15 -8.73 1.21
CA SER A 38 -23.96 -9.21 0.07
C SER A 38 -25.38 -8.70 0.21
N GLY A 39 -26.07 -8.55 -0.92
CA GLY A 39 -27.42 -7.98 -0.97
C GLY A 39 -27.49 -6.77 -1.90
N VAL A 40 -28.64 -6.12 -1.90
CA VAL A 40 -28.91 -4.91 -2.69
C VAL A 40 -29.49 -3.84 -1.78
N VAL A 41 -28.82 -2.73 -1.69
CA VAL A 41 -29.26 -1.58 -0.90
C VAL A 41 -29.42 -0.36 -1.78
N VAL A 42 -30.31 0.54 -1.38
CA VAL A 42 -30.45 1.87 -1.97
C VAL A 42 -29.82 2.87 -1.04
N THR A 43 -28.82 3.59 -1.54
CA THR A 43 -28.10 4.60 -0.75
C THR A 43 -27.76 5.80 -1.62
N THR A 44 -27.30 6.89 -1.00
CA THR A 44 -26.90 8.10 -1.74
C THR A 44 -25.43 8.01 -2.07
N LEU A 45 -25.08 8.18 -3.35
CA LEU A 45 -23.71 8.37 -3.82
C LEU A 45 -23.44 9.86 -4.03
N VAL A 46 -22.35 10.35 -3.46
CA VAL A 46 -21.83 11.70 -3.68
C VAL A 46 -20.38 11.67 -4.10
N LEU A 47 -19.88 12.77 -4.66
CA LEU A 47 -18.45 12.98 -4.86
C LEU A 47 -17.93 13.88 -3.74
N TYR A 48 -17.04 13.34 -2.91
CA TYR A 48 -16.38 14.09 -1.85
C TYR A 48 -14.93 14.36 -2.27
N TYR A 49 -14.62 15.62 -2.57
CA TYR A 49 -13.32 16.04 -3.13
C TYR A 49 -12.86 15.21 -4.33
N GLY A 50 -13.81 14.77 -5.16
CA GLY A 50 -13.54 14.00 -6.38
C GLY A 50 -13.52 12.48 -6.21
N ALA A 51 -13.67 11.96 -4.98
CA ALA A 51 -13.81 10.53 -4.73
C ALA A 51 -15.27 10.11 -4.47
N PRO A 52 -15.67 8.90 -4.88
CA PRO A 52 -17.00 8.39 -4.61
C PRO A 52 -17.18 8.10 -3.11
N GLU A 53 -18.27 8.58 -2.55
CA GLU A 53 -18.64 8.38 -1.15
C GLU A 53 -20.11 8.00 -1.02
N LEU A 54 -20.38 6.87 -0.35
CA LEU A 54 -21.73 6.46 0.02
C LEU A 54 -22.19 7.20 1.29
N LYS A 55 -23.49 7.46 1.41
CA LYS A 55 -24.11 8.08 2.58
C LYS A 55 -25.16 7.17 3.21
N ASN A 56 -25.28 7.26 4.53
CA ASN A 56 -26.43 6.75 5.29
C ASN A 56 -26.67 5.22 5.24
N LEU A 57 -25.71 4.42 4.78
CA LEU A 57 -25.78 2.97 4.87
C LEU A 57 -25.37 2.49 6.27
N LYS A 58 -26.04 1.47 6.78
CA LYS A 58 -25.74 0.87 8.08
C LYS A 58 -25.68 -0.65 8.00
N ALA A 59 -24.91 -1.27 8.89
CA ALA A 59 -24.73 -2.71 8.94
C ALA A 59 -26.02 -3.48 9.28
N ASN A 60 -26.98 -2.84 9.91
CA ASN A 60 -28.29 -3.43 10.25
C ASN A 60 -29.39 -3.17 9.21
N ASP A 61 -29.01 -2.77 7.97
CA ASP A 61 -29.96 -2.70 6.86
C ASP A 61 -30.52 -4.10 6.57
N GLU A 62 -31.85 -4.21 6.48
CA GLU A 62 -32.55 -5.51 6.30
C GLU A 62 -32.25 -6.20 4.98
N ASN A 63 -31.78 -5.45 3.98
CA ASN A 63 -31.42 -5.97 2.66
C ASN A 63 -29.94 -6.39 2.57
N LEU A 64 -29.17 -6.25 3.67
CA LEU A 64 -27.79 -6.66 3.75
C LEU A 64 -27.64 -8.00 4.50
N THR A 65 -26.83 -8.87 3.94
CA THR A 65 -26.27 -10.02 4.65
C THR A 65 -24.80 -9.74 4.89
N ILE A 66 -24.37 -9.83 6.15
CA ILE A 66 -22.99 -9.61 6.55
C ILE A 66 -22.38 -10.92 7.05
N THR A 67 -21.22 -11.29 6.48
CA THR A 67 -20.37 -12.38 6.96
C THR A 67 -19.11 -11.76 7.52
N SER A 68 -18.96 -11.75 8.84
CA SER A 68 -17.82 -11.12 9.52
C SER A 68 -16.57 -12.02 9.55
N GLY A 69 -15.42 -11.40 9.88
CA GLY A 69 -14.16 -12.12 10.10
C GLY A 69 -13.46 -12.58 8.82
N GLN A 70 -13.79 -11.97 7.68
CA GLN A 70 -13.11 -12.27 6.42
C GLN A 70 -11.77 -11.52 6.35
N GLU A 71 -10.77 -12.17 5.75
CA GLU A 71 -9.48 -11.54 5.47
C GLU A 71 -9.63 -10.47 4.38
N VAL A 72 -9.03 -9.31 4.60
CA VAL A 72 -8.99 -8.24 3.61
C VAL A 72 -7.76 -8.44 2.73
N PRO A 73 -7.93 -8.68 1.43
CA PRO A 73 -6.79 -8.90 0.54
C PRO A 73 -5.94 -7.63 0.44
N VAL A 74 -4.62 -7.82 0.44
CA VAL A 74 -3.63 -6.76 0.16
C VAL A 74 -3.17 -6.94 -1.28
N LEU A 75 -3.34 -5.91 -2.09
CA LEU A 75 -2.97 -5.94 -3.51
C LEU A 75 -1.64 -5.23 -3.71
N GLU A 76 -0.69 -5.86 -4.40
CA GLU A 76 0.51 -5.17 -4.85
C GLU A 76 0.17 -4.30 -6.07
N MET A 77 0.39 -3.00 -5.96
CA MET A 77 0.10 -2.02 -7.02
C MET A 77 1.25 -1.02 -7.17
N ASN A 78 1.27 -0.29 -8.28
CA ASN A 78 2.16 0.86 -8.44
C ASN A 78 1.37 2.16 -8.24
N VAL A 79 2.06 3.24 -7.86
CA VAL A 79 1.44 4.55 -7.68
C VAL A 79 0.77 5.05 -8.97
N ALA A 80 1.40 4.77 -10.12
CA ALA A 80 0.88 5.12 -11.45
C ALA A 80 -0.48 4.50 -11.77
N ASP A 81 -0.79 3.34 -11.20
CA ASP A 81 -2.02 2.58 -11.45
C ASP A 81 -3.17 3.02 -10.52
N LEU A 82 -2.89 3.90 -9.54
CA LEU A 82 -3.87 4.34 -8.56
C LEU A 82 -4.66 5.57 -9.02
N SER A 83 -5.92 5.60 -8.64
CA SER A 83 -6.85 6.69 -8.90
C SER A 83 -7.88 6.84 -7.77
N ALA A 84 -8.82 7.77 -7.90
CA ALA A 84 -9.96 7.90 -6.99
C ALA A 84 -10.85 6.63 -6.95
N ALA A 85 -10.82 5.79 -7.99
CA ALA A 85 -11.58 4.53 -8.03
C ALA A 85 -11.04 3.48 -7.04
N ASN A 86 -9.80 3.63 -6.56
CA ASN A 86 -9.19 2.73 -5.59
C ASN A 86 -9.46 3.14 -4.13
N TYR A 87 -10.30 4.17 -3.90
CA TYR A 87 -10.57 4.72 -2.58
C TYR A 87 -11.15 3.67 -1.62
N GLY A 88 -10.39 3.24 -0.64
CA GLY A 88 -10.76 2.17 0.28
C GLY A 88 -10.10 0.82 -0.03
N ALA A 89 -9.44 0.66 -1.18
CA ALA A 89 -8.63 -0.53 -1.46
C ALA A 89 -7.43 -0.61 -0.51
N LEU A 90 -7.09 -1.81 -0.06
CA LEU A 90 -5.90 -2.08 0.73
C LEU A 90 -4.78 -2.54 -0.20
N VAL A 91 -3.69 -1.78 -0.26
CA VAL A 91 -2.60 -2.04 -1.20
C VAL A 91 -1.25 -2.10 -0.48
N VAL A 92 -0.28 -2.74 -1.09
CA VAL A 92 1.13 -2.57 -0.81
C VAL A 92 1.81 -1.89 -1.99
N LEU A 93 2.49 -0.79 -1.71
CA LEU A 93 3.30 -0.03 -2.65
C LEU A 93 4.76 -0.22 -2.27
N LYS A 94 5.59 -0.70 -3.20
CA LYS A 94 6.98 -1.05 -2.94
C LYS A 94 7.96 -0.05 -3.54
N GLY A 95 9.11 0.10 -2.91
CA GLY A 95 10.20 0.91 -3.41
C GLY A 95 9.89 2.42 -3.49
N LEU A 96 9.11 2.92 -2.57
CA LEU A 96 8.71 4.33 -2.52
C LEU A 96 9.81 5.19 -1.90
N THR A 97 10.36 6.14 -2.63
CA THR A 97 11.32 7.10 -2.07
C THR A 97 10.59 8.29 -1.44
N TYR A 98 10.87 8.56 -0.16
CA TYR A 98 10.30 9.73 0.51
C TYR A 98 11.04 11.00 0.15
N LYS A 99 10.31 12.01 -0.31
CA LYS A 99 10.85 13.31 -0.68
C LYS A 99 9.80 14.42 -0.55
N ALA A 100 10.18 15.52 0.10
CA ALA A 100 9.36 16.73 0.23
C ALA A 100 7.91 16.42 0.71
N GLY A 101 7.76 15.55 1.71
CA GLY A 101 6.48 15.22 2.32
C GLY A 101 5.62 14.22 1.54
N LYS A 102 6.14 13.59 0.50
CA LYS A 102 5.45 12.58 -0.32
C LYS A 102 6.33 11.37 -0.57
N PHE A 103 5.69 10.27 -0.91
CA PHE A 103 6.35 9.08 -1.46
C PHE A 103 6.30 9.10 -2.98
N TYR A 104 7.41 8.77 -3.60
CA TYR A 104 7.58 8.74 -5.06
C TYR A 104 7.93 7.34 -5.55
N GLN A 105 7.29 6.91 -6.62
CA GLN A 105 7.65 5.73 -7.40
C GLN A 105 7.88 6.19 -8.84
N GLY A 106 9.15 6.39 -9.20
CA GLY A 106 9.50 7.12 -10.43
C GLY A 106 9.06 8.59 -10.35
N GLU A 107 8.21 9.02 -11.28
CA GLU A 107 7.66 10.39 -11.33
C GLU A 107 6.32 10.50 -10.60
N ASP A 108 5.67 9.39 -10.30
CA ASP A 108 4.37 9.35 -9.64
C ASP A 108 4.50 9.52 -8.13
N ALA A 109 3.56 10.26 -7.54
CA ALA A 109 3.64 10.62 -6.13
C ALA A 109 2.33 10.34 -5.39
N ILE A 110 2.46 9.87 -4.14
CA ILE A 110 1.36 9.66 -3.21
C ILE A 110 1.70 10.27 -1.85
N ALA A 111 0.74 10.93 -1.22
CA ALA A 111 0.96 11.53 0.09
C ALA A 111 0.65 10.54 1.22
N PRO A 112 1.50 10.41 2.25
CA PRO A 112 1.12 9.70 3.47
C PRO A 112 0.05 10.46 4.23
N TYR A 113 -0.95 9.74 4.78
CA TYR A 113 -1.99 10.39 5.57
C TYR A 113 -2.38 9.58 6.82
N LYS A 114 -2.61 10.30 7.92
CA LYS A 114 -2.82 9.77 9.28
C LYS A 114 -4.27 9.35 9.58
N THR A 115 -4.91 8.59 8.70
CA THR A 115 -6.32 8.18 8.92
C THR A 115 -6.48 7.27 10.13
N PHE A 116 -5.58 6.29 10.30
CA PHE A 116 -5.73 5.23 11.29
C PHE A 116 -4.70 5.30 12.42
N MET A 117 -3.55 5.92 12.17
CA MET A 117 -2.46 6.02 13.13
C MET A 117 -1.75 7.37 13.04
N THR A 118 -0.97 7.70 14.05
CA THR A 118 0.00 8.80 13.96
C THR A 118 1.18 8.32 13.12
N LEU A 119 1.50 9.05 12.06
CA LEU A 119 2.61 8.69 11.18
C LEU A 119 3.97 8.93 11.88
N PRO A 120 4.96 8.08 11.65
CA PRO A 120 6.33 8.35 12.06
C PRO A 120 6.92 9.51 11.25
N THR A 121 8.08 9.98 11.68
CA THR A 121 8.90 10.85 10.84
C THR A 121 9.59 10.00 9.77
N PHE A 122 9.40 10.36 8.51
CA PHE A 122 10.08 9.73 7.38
C PHE A 122 11.36 10.50 7.06
N GLU A 123 12.41 9.78 6.69
CA GLU A 123 13.71 10.38 6.34
C GLU A 123 13.76 10.68 4.83
N GLU A 124 14.23 11.89 4.49
CA GLU A 124 14.40 12.32 3.10
C GLU A 124 15.37 11.39 2.35
N GLY A 125 14.95 10.94 1.18
CA GLY A 125 15.73 10.07 0.31
C GLY A 125 15.71 8.58 0.69
N MET A 126 15.16 8.23 1.84
CA MET A 126 14.98 6.83 2.22
C MET A 126 13.84 6.18 1.43
N THR A 127 13.95 4.87 1.27
CA THR A 127 12.98 4.06 0.53
C THR A 127 12.16 3.21 1.49
N TYR A 128 10.87 3.11 1.20
CA TYR A 128 9.89 2.40 2.03
C TYR A 128 9.00 1.51 1.18
N ASP A 129 8.61 0.38 1.74
CA ASP A 129 7.46 -0.40 1.30
C ASP A 129 6.30 -0.08 2.25
N ILE A 130 5.19 0.40 1.70
CA ILE A 130 4.04 0.84 2.50
C ILE A 130 2.82 -0.01 2.18
N THR A 131 2.32 -0.71 3.19
CA THR A 131 0.98 -1.29 3.15
C THR A 131 0.00 -0.26 3.69
N GLY A 132 -1.11 -0.04 3.01
CA GLY A 132 -2.07 0.95 3.50
C GLY A 132 -3.32 1.00 2.66
N MET A 133 -4.31 1.69 3.20
CA MET A 133 -5.52 1.95 2.46
C MET A 133 -5.34 3.16 1.55
N VAL A 134 -5.74 3.03 0.29
CA VAL A 134 -5.80 4.15 -0.63
C VAL A 134 -6.88 5.12 -0.17
N SER A 135 -6.52 6.39 -0.05
CA SER A 135 -7.41 7.49 0.25
C SER A 135 -7.30 8.58 -0.81
N TRP A 136 -8.28 9.46 -0.83
CA TRP A 136 -8.34 10.55 -1.78
C TRP A 136 -8.83 11.84 -1.11
N TYR A 137 -8.06 12.90 -1.24
CA TYR A 137 -8.47 14.24 -0.87
C TYR A 137 -7.75 15.24 -1.77
N ASN A 138 -8.39 15.63 -2.89
CA ASN A 138 -7.76 16.43 -3.96
C ASN A 138 -6.43 15.82 -4.47
N GLY A 139 -6.30 14.49 -4.40
CA GLY A 139 -5.12 13.74 -4.79
C GLY A 139 -4.98 12.45 -4.00
N LEU A 140 -4.10 11.58 -4.47
CA LEU A 140 -3.84 10.28 -3.88
C LEU A 140 -3.18 10.39 -2.51
N GLN A 141 -3.66 9.58 -1.59
CA GLN A 141 -3.09 9.39 -0.25
C GLN A 141 -2.98 7.91 0.08
N ILE A 142 -1.93 7.52 0.81
CA ILE A 142 -1.77 6.19 1.41
C ILE A 142 -1.89 6.29 2.92
N CYS A 143 -2.75 5.48 3.50
CA CYS A 143 -3.08 5.47 4.92
C CYS A 143 -2.63 4.16 5.56
N PRO A 144 -1.42 4.08 6.15
CA PRO A 144 -1.01 2.93 6.94
C PRO A 144 -1.96 2.74 8.13
N ARG A 145 -2.19 1.49 8.51
CA ARG A 145 -3.11 1.14 9.62
C ARG A 145 -2.35 0.99 10.94
N THR A 146 -1.12 0.45 10.86
CA THR A 146 -0.24 0.19 11.99
C THR A 146 1.21 0.53 11.62
N ALA A 147 2.10 0.53 12.60
CA ALA A 147 3.53 0.73 12.36
C ALA A 147 4.14 -0.38 11.49
N ASP A 148 3.62 -1.60 11.57
CA ASP A 148 4.10 -2.76 10.79
C ASP A 148 3.76 -2.62 9.29
N ASP A 149 2.84 -1.75 8.94
CA ASP A 149 2.51 -1.42 7.55
C ASP A 149 3.59 -0.55 6.87
N ILE A 150 4.60 -0.09 7.61
CA ILE A 150 5.67 0.79 7.13
C ILE A 150 7.00 0.07 7.31
N VAL A 151 7.60 -0.35 6.21
CA VAL A 151 8.87 -1.06 6.21
C VAL A 151 9.90 -0.24 5.46
N GLU A 152 11.01 0.13 6.13
CA GLU A 152 12.14 0.70 5.42
C GLU A 152 12.71 -0.38 4.49
N SER A 153 12.65 -0.11 3.20
CA SER A 153 13.34 -0.94 2.24
C SER A 153 14.70 -0.31 1.99
N ASN A 154 15.76 -1.01 2.37
CA ASN A 154 17.10 -0.64 1.96
C ASN A 154 17.23 -0.86 0.46
N ALA A 155 16.56 0.01 -0.32
CA ALA A 155 16.78 0.08 -1.76
C ALA A 155 18.13 0.76 -2.05
N THR A 156 19.19 0.21 -1.51
CA THR A 156 20.43 0.19 -2.28
C THR A 156 20.09 -0.69 -3.46
N GLY A 157 19.91 -0.10 -4.62
CA GLY A 157 19.48 -0.78 -5.85
C GLY A 157 20.40 -1.88 -6.34
N ILE A 158 20.52 -2.92 -5.55
CA ILE A 158 21.00 -4.25 -5.87
C ILE A 158 20.67 -5.10 -4.63
N ASN A 159 19.71 -6.03 -4.76
CA ASN A 159 19.47 -7.03 -3.74
C ASN A 159 20.79 -7.66 -3.30
N ASP A 160 21.04 -7.72 -2.00
CA ASP A 160 22.10 -8.57 -1.44
C ASP A 160 21.91 -9.98 -2.04
N VAL A 161 22.80 -10.33 -2.93
CA VAL A 161 22.69 -11.59 -3.63
C VAL A 161 22.96 -12.68 -2.62
N ASN A 162 21.93 -13.41 -2.27
CA ASN A 162 22.01 -14.57 -1.39
C ASN A 162 23.18 -15.46 -1.88
N ALA A 163 24.02 -15.93 -0.97
CA ALA A 163 25.26 -16.67 -1.28
C ALA A 163 25.10 -17.86 -2.26
N SER A 164 23.86 -18.29 -2.52
CA SER A 164 23.54 -19.34 -3.50
C SER A 164 23.62 -18.90 -4.98
N ILE A 165 23.68 -17.59 -5.27
CA ILE A 165 23.76 -17.08 -6.66
C ILE A 165 25.20 -16.81 -7.10
N LEU A 166 26.17 -16.93 -6.21
CA LEU A 166 27.60 -16.73 -6.51
C LEU A 166 28.21 -17.78 -7.47
N SER A 167 27.41 -18.74 -7.93
CA SER A 167 27.82 -19.70 -8.97
C SER A 167 27.54 -19.23 -10.39
N ALA A 168 26.77 -18.16 -10.59
CA ALA A 168 26.48 -17.63 -11.91
C ALA A 168 27.47 -16.50 -12.28
N ASP A 169 27.94 -16.52 -13.52
CA ASP A 169 28.76 -15.43 -14.05
C ASP A 169 27.93 -14.12 -14.08
N GLY A 170 28.48 -13.04 -13.55
CA GLY A 170 27.73 -11.77 -13.47
C GLY A 170 28.43 -10.67 -12.69
N LYS A 171 27.75 -9.53 -12.58
CA LYS A 171 28.16 -8.41 -11.75
C LYS A 171 27.24 -8.31 -10.54
N PHE A 172 27.82 -8.23 -9.36
CA PHE A 172 27.13 -8.21 -8.09
C PHE A 172 27.67 -7.06 -7.23
N VAL A 173 26.95 -6.67 -6.19
CA VAL A 173 27.50 -5.78 -5.15
C VAL A 173 27.61 -6.59 -3.87
N GLU A 174 28.77 -6.58 -3.28
CA GLU A 174 29.08 -7.22 -2.00
C GLU A 174 29.73 -6.16 -1.10
N ASN A 175 29.15 -5.92 0.07
CA ASN A 175 29.61 -4.89 1.03
C ASN A 175 29.79 -3.50 0.39
N GLY A 176 28.83 -3.08 -0.46
CA GLY A 176 28.87 -1.77 -1.12
C GLY A 176 29.89 -1.64 -2.25
N ARG A 177 30.51 -2.74 -2.68
CA ARG A 177 31.51 -2.76 -3.78
C ARG A 177 31.04 -3.65 -4.92
N VAL A 178 31.27 -3.20 -6.15
CA VAL A 178 30.99 -4.02 -7.33
C VAL A 178 31.98 -5.17 -7.42
N VAL A 179 31.47 -6.40 -7.43
CA VAL A 179 32.21 -7.64 -7.61
C VAL A 179 31.77 -8.30 -8.93
N ILE A 180 32.70 -8.72 -9.74
CA ILE A 180 32.45 -9.48 -10.97
C ILE A 180 32.74 -10.93 -10.65
N VAL A 181 31.77 -11.83 -10.84
CA VAL A 181 31.96 -13.27 -10.72
C VAL A 181 32.10 -13.84 -12.15
N LYS A 182 33.15 -14.62 -12.39
CA LYS A 182 33.35 -15.35 -13.64
C LYS A 182 33.96 -16.69 -13.33
N ALA A 183 33.33 -17.76 -13.81
CA ALA A 183 33.74 -19.13 -13.57
C ALA A 183 34.01 -19.43 -12.07
N GLY A 184 33.13 -18.95 -11.18
CA GLY A 184 33.23 -19.13 -9.73
C GLY A 184 34.35 -18.33 -9.04
N LYS A 185 35.02 -17.42 -9.74
CA LYS A 185 36.06 -16.53 -9.18
C LYS A 185 35.55 -15.10 -9.10
N LYS A 186 35.96 -14.39 -8.03
CA LYS A 186 35.60 -12.99 -7.80
C LYS A 186 36.67 -12.05 -8.31
N TYR A 187 36.26 -10.96 -8.95
CA TYR A 187 37.14 -9.90 -9.48
C TYR A 187 36.62 -8.54 -9.08
N ASN A 188 37.47 -7.57 -8.88
CA ASN A 188 37.08 -6.17 -8.73
C ASN A 188 36.78 -5.52 -10.10
N THR A 189 36.36 -4.27 -10.11
CA THR A 189 36.07 -3.51 -11.34
C THR A 189 37.28 -3.26 -12.22
N ALA A 190 38.50 -3.42 -11.70
CA ALA A 190 39.75 -3.34 -12.43
C ALA A 190 40.20 -4.71 -13.01
N GLY A 191 39.38 -5.78 -12.83
CA GLY A 191 39.67 -7.11 -13.30
C GLY A 191 40.65 -7.89 -12.43
N GLN A 192 40.99 -7.41 -11.24
CA GLN A 192 41.90 -8.10 -10.33
C GLN A 192 41.12 -9.12 -9.50
N MET A 193 41.65 -10.35 -9.42
CA MET A 193 41.03 -11.42 -8.64
C MET A 193 41.07 -11.10 -7.13
N GLN A 194 39.94 -11.24 -6.49
CA GLN A 194 39.82 -11.13 -5.03
C GLN A 194 39.97 -12.52 -4.40
N LYS A 195 40.70 -12.58 -3.30
CA LYS A 195 40.87 -13.81 -2.53
C LYS A 195 39.74 -13.99 -1.53
#